data_3923c186353c7bb742e1546aca2ae74e
#
_entry.id   3923c186353c7bb742e1546aca2ae74e
#
_cell.length_a   1.000
_cell.length_b   1.000
_cell.length_c   1.000
_cell.angle_alpha   90.00
_cell.angle_beta   90.00
_cell.angle_gamma   90.00
#
_symmetry.space_group_name_H-M   'P 1'
#
loop_
_entity.id
_entity.type
_entity.pdbx_description
1 polymer ?
#
loop_
_entity_poly.entity_id
_entity_poly.type
_entity_poly.pdbx_seq_one_letter_code
_entity_poly.pdbx_strand_id
1 'polypeptide(L)'
;MLFRSKIVYIGATAVGLSDIVATPRSPAIAGVEVRANIMENILSNHHITRPQWSYILEISLLLLTTGIIFFTSVKIKPALSFPIFGVCQIVLPTISFLIFRNLLVLVDFTFGFLLAFITLAASYFINFLHKNYLAKEEKMRRQKMLKELEFAQEIQSFLIPTEHPQPDIIYGINIPAKQVSGDYFDYLTREDGCIIFTLADVSGKGAASGLMMSKGSSLFRIFAKQNMSLSNIIIKLNHEICESTSSGDRKSTRLNSSHSEISYA
;
A
#
# COMPACT_ATOMS: atom_id res chain seq x y z
N MET A 1 77.40 -32.15 -17.28
CA MET A 1 76.51 -31.14 -17.94
C MET A 1 75.09 -31.13 -17.32
N LEU A 2 74.98 -31.01 -16.00
CA LEU A 2 73.71 -31.12 -15.29
C LEU A 2 72.78 -29.89 -15.36
N PHE A 3 73.32 -28.70 -15.68
CA PHE A 3 72.54 -27.44 -15.58
C PHE A 3 72.43 -26.66 -16.91
N ARG A 4 72.77 -27.29 -18.04
CA ARG A 4 72.60 -26.62 -19.34
C ARG A 4 71.08 -26.35 -19.65
N SER A 5 70.80 -25.09 -19.93
CA SER A 5 69.41 -24.62 -20.22
C SER A 5 68.41 -24.74 -19.04
N LYS A 6 68.93 -24.74 -17.80
CA LYS A 6 68.12 -24.71 -16.58
C LYS A 6 68.39 -23.44 -15.80
N ILE A 7 67.34 -22.87 -15.17
CA ILE A 7 67.47 -21.76 -14.20
C ILE A 7 67.71 -22.41 -12.84
N VAL A 8 68.82 -22.04 -12.19
CA VAL A 8 69.24 -22.58 -10.90
C VAL A 8 69.25 -21.48 -9.87
N TYR A 9 68.48 -21.65 -8.80
CA TYR A 9 68.46 -20.77 -7.63
C TYR A 9 69.42 -21.34 -6.56
N ILE A 10 70.30 -20.49 -6.05
CA ILE A 10 71.19 -20.85 -4.94
C ILE A 10 70.90 -19.89 -3.81
N GLY A 11 70.60 -20.45 -2.64
CA GLY A 11 70.27 -19.65 -1.44
C GLY A 11 70.44 -20.46 -0.17
N ALA A 12 70.53 -19.77 0.95
CA ALA A 12 70.65 -20.37 2.27
C ALA A 12 69.29 -20.84 2.79
N THR A 13 69.22 -22.08 3.27
CA THR A 13 68.02 -22.70 3.83
C THR A 13 68.15 -23.00 5.31
N ALA A 14 69.35 -22.78 5.90
CA ALA A 14 69.59 -23.10 7.31
C ALA A 14 68.95 -22.10 8.24
N VAL A 15 68.38 -22.63 9.33
CA VAL A 15 67.78 -21.83 10.42
C VAL A 15 68.87 -20.93 11.03
N GLY A 16 68.70 -19.60 10.97
CA GLY A 16 69.67 -18.60 11.48
C GLY A 16 70.33 -17.78 10.40
N LEU A 17 70.18 -18.05 9.11
CA LEU A 17 70.68 -17.26 8.00
C LEU A 17 69.66 -16.30 7.41
N SER A 18 68.80 -15.78 8.24
CA SER A 18 67.86 -14.63 8.11
C SER A 18 67.05 -14.41 6.82
N ASP A 19 67.00 -15.32 5.84
CA ASP A 19 66.14 -15.22 4.67
C ASP A 19 64.89 -16.15 4.82
N ILE A 20 64.15 -15.96 5.92
CA ILE A 20 62.91 -16.69 6.18
C ILE A 20 61.74 -15.74 5.93
N VAL A 21 60.79 -16.18 5.08
CA VAL A 21 59.59 -15.42 4.68
C VAL A 21 58.35 -16.16 5.13
N ALA A 22 57.42 -15.44 5.73
CA ALA A 22 56.09 -15.96 6.00
C ALA A 22 55.24 -15.95 4.73
N THR A 23 54.60 -17.06 4.45
CA THR A 23 53.66 -17.21 3.33
C THR A 23 52.30 -17.68 3.85
N PRO A 24 51.19 -17.53 3.10
CA PRO A 24 49.88 -18.03 3.51
C PRO A 24 49.80 -19.54 3.77
N ARG A 25 50.78 -20.30 3.23
CA ARG A 25 50.81 -21.78 3.34
C ARG A 25 51.74 -22.25 4.47
N SER A 26 52.73 -21.45 4.83
CA SER A 26 53.66 -21.79 5.89
C SER A 26 54.21 -20.54 6.56
N PRO A 27 54.31 -20.49 7.91
CA PRO A 27 54.81 -19.34 8.64
C PRO A 27 56.33 -19.09 8.45
N ALA A 28 57.07 -20.09 7.95
CA ALA A 28 58.52 -20.01 7.78
C ALA A 28 58.98 -20.86 6.59
N ILE A 29 59.29 -20.21 5.48
CA ILE A 29 59.87 -20.81 4.27
C ILE A 29 61.11 -20.06 3.91
N ALA A 30 62.17 -20.75 3.40
CA ALA A 30 63.36 -20.10 2.89
C ALA A 30 63.04 -19.19 1.70
N GLY A 31 63.55 -17.96 1.70
CA GLY A 31 63.27 -16.99 0.63
C GLY A 31 63.67 -17.46 -0.76
N VAL A 32 64.72 -18.27 -0.87
CA VAL A 32 65.12 -18.92 -2.14
C VAL A 32 64.02 -19.83 -2.69
N GLU A 33 63.32 -20.56 -1.86
CA GLU A 33 62.24 -21.44 -2.26
C GLU A 33 61.02 -20.64 -2.75
N VAL A 34 60.72 -19.53 -2.08
CA VAL A 34 59.64 -18.62 -2.52
C VAL A 34 59.93 -18.03 -3.90
N ARG A 35 61.18 -17.58 -4.11
CA ARG A 35 61.62 -17.05 -5.41
C ARG A 35 61.62 -18.10 -6.52
N ALA A 36 62.03 -19.32 -6.22
CA ALA A 36 61.97 -20.44 -7.17
C ALA A 36 60.51 -20.76 -7.58
N ASN A 37 59.60 -20.81 -6.61
CA ASN A 37 58.17 -21.01 -6.88
C ASN A 37 57.56 -19.87 -7.70
N ILE A 38 57.94 -18.62 -7.45
CA ILE A 38 57.46 -17.48 -8.27
C ILE A 38 57.92 -17.63 -9.71
N MET A 39 59.22 -18.00 -9.93
CA MET A 39 59.74 -18.16 -11.28
C MET A 39 59.09 -19.36 -11.99
N GLU A 40 58.85 -20.46 -11.31
CA GLU A 40 58.16 -21.62 -11.85
C GLU A 40 56.74 -21.25 -12.29
N ASN A 41 56.00 -20.48 -11.46
CA ASN A 41 54.67 -19.99 -11.80
C ASN A 41 54.69 -19.07 -13.04
N ILE A 42 55.72 -18.21 -13.18
CA ILE A 42 55.85 -17.34 -14.35
C ILE A 42 56.18 -18.18 -15.61
N LEU A 43 57.10 -19.10 -15.52
CA LEU A 43 57.55 -19.95 -16.65
C LEU A 43 56.45 -20.94 -17.08
N SER A 44 55.71 -21.47 -16.16
CA SER A 44 54.57 -22.38 -16.42
C SER A 44 53.27 -21.66 -16.78
N ASN A 45 53.29 -20.33 -16.77
CA ASN A 45 52.09 -19.49 -16.96
C ASN A 45 50.96 -19.75 -15.96
N HIS A 46 51.31 -20.26 -14.77
CA HIS A 46 50.41 -20.56 -13.66
C HIS A 46 50.36 -19.39 -12.67
N HIS A 47 49.99 -18.20 -13.14
CA HIS A 47 49.85 -17.03 -12.29
C HIS A 47 48.44 -16.43 -12.41
N ILE A 48 47.97 -15.85 -11.34
CA ILE A 48 46.69 -15.18 -11.31
C ILE A 48 46.76 -13.95 -12.20
N THR A 49 45.87 -13.84 -13.16
CA THR A 49 45.78 -12.71 -14.08
C THR A 49 44.46 -11.93 -13.87
N ARG A 50 44.51 -10.62 -14.13
CA ARG A 50 43.33 -9.77 -14.19
C ARG A 50 43.35 -9.02 -15.51
N PRO A 51 42.81 -9.65 -16.59
CA PRO A 51 42.83 -9.05 -17.91
C PRO A 51 41.87 -7.85 -17.96
N GLN A 52 42.10 -6.92 -18.89
CA GLN A 52 41.26 -5.70 -19.00
C GLN A 52 39.79 -6.00 -19.28
N TRP A 53 39.46 -7.09 -19.97
CA TRP A 53 38.10 -7.47 -20.23
C TRP A 53 37.31 -7.87 -18.95
N SER A 54 38.00 -8.28 -17.87
CA SER A 54 37.33 -8.62 -16.61
C SER A 54 36.60 -7.42 -16.00
N TYR A 55 37.15 -6.21 -16.11
CA TYR A 55 36.50 -4.97 -15.64
C TYR A 55 35.19 -4.68 -16.41
N ILE A 56 35.20 -4.89 -17.74
CA ILE A 56 34.01 -4.69 -18.58
C ILE A 56 32.93 -5.68 -18.18
N LEU A 57 33.29 -6.93 -17.93
CA LEU A 57 32.40 -7.98 -17.48
C LEU A 57 31.81 -7.64 -16.09
N GLU A 58 32.65 -7.24 -15.14
CA GLU A 58 32.24 -6.84 -13.80
C GLU A 58 31.22 -5.71 -13.84
N ILE A 59 31.49 -4.63 -14.59
CA ILE A 59 30.58 -3.48 -14.74
C ILE A 59 29.27 -3.88 -15.43
N SER A 60 29.33 -4.67 -16.49
CA SER A 60 28.13 -5.09 -17.21
C SER A 60 27.21 -5.96 -16.36
N LEU A 61 27.76 -6.89 -15.59
CA LEU A 61 27.01 -7.72 -14.66
C LEU A 61 26.45 -6.91 -13.48
N LEU A 62 27.20 -5.94 -12.97
CA LEU A 62 26.76 -5.01 -11.95
C LEU A 62 25.55 -4.21 -12.42
N LEU A 63 25.59 -3.64 -13.62
CA LEU A 63 24.47 -2.88 -14.18
C LEU A 63 23.26 -3.78 -14.45
N LEU A 64 23.47 -4.98 -14.96
CA LEU A 64 22.41 -5.94 -15.24
C LEU A 64 21.68 -6.37 -13.95
N THR A 65 22.44 -6.80 -12.94
CA THR A 65 21.85 -7.28 -11.67
C THR A 65 21.13 -6.16 -10.92
N THR A 66 21.72 -4.98 -10.86
CA THR A 66 21.13 -3.79 -10.23
C THR A 66 19.85 -3.38 -10.98
N GLY A 67 19.89 -3.38 -12.31
CA GLY A 67 18.73 -3.09 -13.16
C GLY A 67 17.58 -4.09 -12.97
N ILE A 68 17.87 -5.39 -12.89
CA ILE A 68 16.87 -6.43 -12.63
C ILE A 68 16.22 -6.24 -11.25
N ILE A 69 17.03 -6.00 -10.21
CA ILE A 69 16.53 -5.77 -8.84
C ILE A 69 15.66 -4.52 -8.79
N PHE A 70 16.10 -3.42 -9.40
CA PHE A 70 15.33 -2.19 -9.47
C PHE A 70 14.00 -2.39 -10.21
N PHE A 71 14.04 -2.99 -11.40
CA PHE A 71 12.83 -3.23 -12.21
C PHE A 71 11.81 -4.11 -11.49
N THR A 72 12.27 -5.21 -10.88
CA THR A 72 11.37 -6.11 -10.13
C THR A 72 10.79 -5.45 -8.89
N SER A 73 11.57 -4.62 -8.19
CA SER A 73 11.10 -3.90 -7.00
C SER A 73 10.07 -2.82 -7.32
N VAL A 74 10.19 -2.12 -8.46
CA VAL A 74 9.34 -0.97 -8.81
C VAL A 74 8.14 -1.40 -9.65
N LYS A 75 8.35 -2.27 -10.66
CA LYS A 75 7.33 -2.57 -11.67
C LYS A 75 6.51 -3.83 -11.41
N ILE A 76 7.08 -4.83 -10.73
CA ILE A 76 6.39 -6.12 -10.56
C ILE A 76 5.85 -6.20 -9.13
N LYS A 77 6.62 -6.75 -8.24
CA LYS A 77 6.27 -6.88 -6.80
C LYS A 77 7.56 -6.80 -5.99
N PRO A 78 7.64 -5.93 -4.99
CA PRO A 78 8.83 -5.83 -4.15
C PRO A 78 9.23 -7.18 -3.50
N ALA A 79 8.26 -8.04 -3.18
CA ALA A 79 8.52 -9.34 -2.58
C ALA A 79 9.35 -10.29 -3.48
N LEU A 80 9.28 -10.13 -4.82
CA LEU A 80 10.05 -10.95 -5.76
C LEU A 80 11.51 -10.52 -5.89
N SER A 81 11.84 -9.28 -5.58
CA SER A 81 13.21 -8.78 -5.64
C SER A 81 14.13 -9.45 -4.61
N PHE A 82 13.57 -9.92 -3.49
CA PHE A 82 14.32 -10.61 -2.43
C PHE A 82 14.90 -11.95 -2.87
N PRO A 83 14.11 -12.91 -3.38
CA PRO A 83 14.64 -14.17 -3.88
C PRO A 83 15.56 -13.98 -5.10
N ILE A 84 15.26 -13.04 -5.99
CA ILE A 84 16.14 -12.74 -7.14
C ILE A 84 17.49 -12.23 -6.65
N PHE A 85 17.51 -11.32 -5.69
CA PHE A 85 18.75 -10.87 -5.05
C PHE A 85 19.51 -12.05 -4.44
N GLY A 86 18.85 -12.92 -3.66
CA GLY A 86 19.47 -14.10 -3.04
C GLY A 86 20.11 -15.03 -4.07
N VAL A 87 19.41 -15.32 -5.17
CA VAL A 87 19.95 -16.13 -6.27
C VAL A 87 21.18 -15.50 -6.91
N CYS A 88 21.14 -14.18 -7.21
CA CYS A 88 22.27 -13.47 -7.76
C CYS A 88 23.50 -13.52 -6.83
N GLN A 89 23.27 -13.42 -5.51
CA GLN A 89 24.34 -13.45 -4.51
C GLN A 89 25.01 -14.83 -4.34
N ILE A 90 24.36 -15.89 -4.79
CA ILE A 90 24.95 -17.25 -4.80
C ILE A 90 25.59 -17.55 -6.15
N VAL A 91 24.87 -17.25 -7.23
CA VAL A 91 25.30 -17.61 -8.59
C VAL A 91 26.56 -16.85 -9.02
N LEU A 92 26.61 -15.54 -8.80
CA LEU A 92 27.76 -14.73 -9.28
C LEU A 92 29.08 -15.11 -8.60
N PRO A 93 29.19 -15.22 -7.26
CA PRO A 93 30.41 -15.69 -6.62
C PRO A 93 30.79 -17.12 -7.01
N THR A 94 29.79 -17.99 -7.24
CA THR A 94 30.06 -19.37 -7.69
C THR A 94 30.70 -19.36 -9.09
N ILE A 95 30.17 -18.56 -10.01
CA ILE A 95 30.76 -18.40 -11.35
C ILE A 95 32.17 -17.82 -11.25
N SER A 96 32.37 -16.78 -10.42
CA SER A 96 33.70 -16.19 -10.19
C SER A 96 34.69 -17.23 -9.69
N PHE A 97 34.28 -18.03 -8.72
CA PHE A 97 35.12 -19.12 -8.17
C PHE A 97 35.46 -20.18 -9.23
N LEU A 98 34.54 -20.56 -10.09
CA LEU A 98 34.79 -21.51 -11.17
C LEU A 98 35.74 -20.93 -12.23
N ILE A 99 35.58 -19.67 -12.59
CA ILE A 99 36.52 -18.97 -13.50
C ILE A 99 37.92 -18.93 -12.89
N PHE A 100 38.02 -18.54 -11.61
CA PHE A 100 39.28 -18.50 -10.89
C PHE A 100 39.93 -19.89 -10.85
N ARG A 101 39.19 -20.92 -10.49
CA ARG A 101 39.73 -22.29 -10.38
C ARG A 101 40.25 -22.85 -11.71
N ASN A 102 39.56 -22.57 -12.82
CA ASN A 102 39.84 -23.19 -14.11
C ASN A 102 40.81 -22.35 -14.98
N LEU A 103 40.70 -21.03 -14.88
CA LEU A 103 41.44 -20.09 -15.76
C LEU A 103 42.45 -19.23 -15.03
N LEU A 104 42.52 -19.30 -13.70
CA LEU A 104 43.35 -18.41 -12.86
C LEU A 104 43.09 -16.92 -13.12
N VAL A 105 41.86 -16.58 -13.56
CA VAL A 105 41.43 -15.20 -13.81
C VAL A 105 40.63 -14.70 -12.60
N LEU A 106 41.04 -13.56 -12.06
CA LEU A 106 40.34 -12.90 -10.97
C LEU A 106 39.21 -12.02 -11.54
N VAL A 107 37.99 -12.29 -11.14
CA VAL A 107 36.80 -11.46 -11.41
C VAL A 107 36.19 -11.08 -10.06
N ASP A 108 36.08 -9.77 -9.79
CA ASP A 108 35.64 -9.24 -8.50
C ASP A 108 34.18 -8.75 -8.56
N PHE A 109 33.29 -9.37 -7.78
CA PHE A 109 31.88 -9.00 -7.68
C PHE A 109 31.53 -8.25 -6.40
N THR A 110 32.52 -7.86 -5.58
CA THR A 110 32.30 -7.23 -4.27
C THR A 110 31.50 -5.93 -4.39
N PHE A 111 31.87 -5.08 -5.34
CA PHE A 111 31.14 -3.83 -5.60
C PHE A 111 29.73 -4.07 -6.14
N GLY A 112 29.56 -5.11 -6.98
CA GLY A 112 28.26 -5.52 -7.47
C GLY A 112 27.33 -5.96 -6.35
N PHE A 113 27.84 -6.72 -5.39
CA PHE A 113 27.13 -7.13 -4.20
C PHE A 113 26.64 -5.93 -3.38
N LEU A 114 27.54 -5.01 -3.05
CA LEU A 114 27.23 -3.83 -2.25
C LEU A 114 26.17 -2.94 -2.94
N LEU A 115 26.35 -2.68 -4.23
CA LEU A 115 25.41 -1.83 -4.97
C LEU A 115 24.04 -2.48 -5.11
N ALA A 116 23.99 -3.79 -5.38
CA ALA A 116 22.74 -4.56 -5.44
C ALA A 116 22.00 -4.52 -4.09
N PHE A 117 22.73 -4.66 -2.97
CA PHE A 117 22.18 -4.56 -1.62
C PHE A 117 21.60 -3.16 -1.34
N ILE A 118 22.38 -2.10 -1.66
CA ILE A 118 21.93 -0.71 -1.49
C ILE A 118 20.68 -0.44 -2.34
N THR A 119 20.65 -0.92 -3.57
CA THR A 119 19.50 -0.76 -4.47
C THR A 119 18.27 -1.47 -3.93
N LEU A 120 18.42 -2.68 -3.41
CA LEU A 120 17.35 -3.43 -2.77
C LEU A 120 16.81 -2.66 -1.56
N ALA A 121 17.70 -2.24 -0.65
CA ALA A 121 17.33 -1.51 0.57
C ALA A 121 16.62 -0.18 0.24
N ALA A 122 17.17 0.61 -0.70
CA ALA A 122 16.57 1.85 -1.15
C ALA A 122 15.20 1.64 -1.78
N SER A 123 15.04 0.62 -2.62
CA SER A 123 13.76 0.28 -3.24
C SER A 123 12.69 -0.10 -2.21
N TYR A 124 13.04 -0.89 -1.21
CA TYR A 124 12.14 -1.24 -0.11
C TYR A 124 11.77 -0.02 0.73
N PHE A 125 12.72 0.83 1.03
CA PHE A 125 12.50 2.05 1.80
C PHE A 125 11.56 3.02 1.06
N ILE A 126 11.78 3.25 -0.23
CA ILE A 126 10.90 4.09 -1.06
C ILE A 126 9.48 3.51 -1.11
N ASN A 127 9.33 2.20 -1.33
CA ASN A 127 8.03 1.53 -1.32
C ASN A 127 7.32 1.63 0.04
N PHE A 128 8.06 1.53 1.14
CA PHE A 128 7.53 1.71 2.49
C PHE A 128 7.00 3.13 2.70
N LEU A 129 7.78 4.14 2.34
CA LEU A 129 7.36 5.55 2.43
C LEU A 129 6.11 5.82 1.58
N HIS A 130 6.09 5.31 0.35
CA HIS A 130 4.94 5.48 -0.55
C HIS A 130 3.66 4.84 -0.01
N LYS A 131 3.74 3.62 0.51
CA LYS A 131 2.59 2.94 1.14
C LYS A 131 2.08 3.69 2.37
N ASN A 132 2.99 4.18 3.22
CA ASN A 132 2.62 4.96 4.40
C ASN A 132 1.96 6.29 4.01
N TYR A 133 2.44 6.94 2.96
CA TYR A 133 1.84 8.17 2.44
C TYR A 133 0.40 7.91 1.95
N LEU A 134 0.18 6.88 1.12
CA LEU A 134 -1.14 6.52 0.62
C LEU A 134 -2.11 6.14 1.75
N ALA A 135 -1.66 5.34 2.72
CA ALA A 135 -2.46 4.97 3.88
C ALA A 135 -2.86 6.18 4.73
N LYS A 136 -1.95 7.15 4.88
CA LYS A 136 -2.25 8.42 5.58
C LYS A 136 -3.27 9.26 4.83
N GLU A 137 -3.14 9.37 3.52
CA GLU A 137 -4.07 10.11 2.67
C GLU A 137 -5.48 9.47 2.71
N GLU A 138 -5.57 8.16 2.59
CA GLU A 138 -6.84 7.43 2.68
C GLU A 138 -7.51 7.63 4.06
N LYS A 139 -6.73 7.56 5.13
CA LYS A 139 -7.21 7.83 6.50
C LYS A 139 -7.76 9.24 6.63
N MET A 140 -7.07 10.23 6.09
CA MET A 140 -7.52 11.62 6.10
C MET A 140 -8.80 11.84 5.28
N ARG A 141 -8.92 11.21 4.11
CA ARG A 141 -10.14 11.24 3.30
C ARG A 141 -11.32 10.61 4.04
N ARG A 142 -11.10 9.46 4.67
CA ARG A 142 -12.12 8.78 5.47
C ARG A 142 -12.58 9.63 6.66
N GLN A 143 -11.64 10.29 7.36
CA GLN A 143 -11.97 11.19 8.46
C GLN A 143 -12.77 12.42 8.01
N LYS A 144 -12.44 13.01 6.85
CA LYS A 144 -13.24 14.11 6.28
C LYS A 144 -14.68 13.66 5.98
N MET A 145 -14.84 12.52 5.31
CA MET A 145 -16.16 11.98 4.98
C MET A 145 -16.99 11.72 6.24
N LEU A 146 -16.39 11.18 7.30
CA LEU A 146 -17.08 10.95 8.58
C LEU A 146 -17.56 12.27 9.19
N LYS A 147 -16.74 13.32 9.21
CA LYS A 147 -17.14 14.64 9.71
C LYS A 147 -18.27 15.27 8.90
N GLU A 148 -18.26 15.10 7.58
CA GLU A 148 -19.36 15.57 6.73
C GLU A 148 -20.67 14.83 7.03
N LEU A 149 -20.60 13.53 7.31
CA LEU A 149 -21.76 12.73 7.72
C LEU A 149 -22.26 13.11 9.13
N GLU A 150 -21.36 13.37 10.07
CA GLU A 150 -21.69 13.86 11.42
C GLU A 150 -22.43 15.21 11.34
N PHE A 151 -21.93 16.13 10.51
CA PHE A 151 -22.59 17.40 10.28
C PHE A 151 -23.97 17.25 9.63
N ALA A 152 -24.10 16.32 8.66
CA ALA A 152 -25.42 16.01 8.07
C ALA A 152 -26.40 15.43 9.09
N GLN A 153 -25.91 14.60 10.03
CA GLN A 153 -26.70 14.07 11.14
C GLN A 153 -27.19 15.21 12.08
N GLU A 154 -26.32 16.15 12.39
CA GLU A 154 -26.67 17.30 13.22
C GLU A 154 -27.79 18.12 12.57
N ILE A 155 -27.67 18.43 11.28
CA ILE A 155 -28.74 19.13 10.54
C ILE A 155 -30.04 18.32 10.55
N GLN A 156 -29.95 17.02 10.34
CA GLN A 156 -31.13 16.13 10.32
C GLN A 156 -31.82 16.10 11.68
N SER A 157 -31.07 16.15 12.79
CA SER A 157 -31.64 16.12 14.14
C SER A 157 -32.58 17.31 14.42
N PHE A 158 -32.37 18.47 13.80
CA PHE A 158 -33.24 19.62 13.91
C PHE A 158 -34.62 19.44 13.19
N LEU A 159 -34.71 18.48 12.29
CA LEU A 159 -35.96 18.19 11.55
C LEU A 159 -36.88 17.23 12.30
N ILE A 160 -36.36 16.50 13.27
CA ILE A 160 -37.12 15.55 14.07
C ILE A 160 -37.64 16.27 15.31
N PRO A 161 -38.89 16.08 15.71
CA PRO A 161 -39.44 16.69 16.92
C PRO A 161 -38.65 16.27 18.16
N THR A 162 -38.15 17.24 18.90
CA THR A 162 -37.45 17.03 20.19
C THR A 162 -38.37 17.36 21.37
N GLU A 163 -39.36 18.24 21.16
CA GLU A 163 -40.34 18.64 22.16
C GLU A 163 -41.66 17.89 21.94
N HIS A 164 -42.19 17.35 22.98
CA HIS A 164 -43.48 16.62 23.00
C HIS A 164 -44.50 17.39 23.84
N PRO A 165 -45.19 18.38 23.27
CA PRO A 165 -46.10 19.26 24.02
C PRO A 165 -47.27 18.49 24.66
N GLN A 166 -47.61 17.31 24.15
CA GLN A 166 -48.64 16.43 24.70
C GLN A 166 -48.10 14.98 24.80
N PRO A 167 -47.15 14.71 25.71
CA PRO A 167 -46.48 13.41 25.77
C PRO A 167 -47.40 12.25 26.16
N ASP A 168 -48.49 12.52 26.81
CA ASP A 168 -49.52 11.51 27.18
C ASP A 168 -50.36 11.06 25.97
N ILE A 169 -50.34 11.83 24.87
CA ILE A 169 -51.11 11.53 23.66
C ILE A 169 -50.19 11.01 22.55
N ILE A 170 -49.05 11.67 22.34
CA ILE A 170 -48.10 11.29 21.28
C ILE A 170 -46.70 11.46 21.77
N TYR A 171 -45.93 10.40 21.62
CA TYR A 171 -44.49 10.36 21.93
C TYR A 171 -43.75 9.58 20.84
N GLY A 172 -42.60 10.07 20.41
CA GLY A 172 -41.76 9.38 19.44
C GLY A 172 -40.27 9.62 19.69
N ILE A 173 -39.47 8.63 19.37
CA ILE A 173 -38.04 8.71 19.41
C ILE A 173 -37.44 8.10 18.13
N ASN A 174 -36.44 8.75 17.55
CA ASN A 174 -35.70 8.22 16.43
C ASN A 174 -34.27 7.86 16.89
N ILE A 175 -33.91 6.57 16.77
CA ILE A 175 -32.58 6.08 17.10
C ILE A 175 -31.92 5.63 15.79
N PRO A 176 -31.07 6.49 15.16
CA PRO A 176 -30.48 6.17 13.89
C PRO A 176 -29.48 5.03 14.01
N ALA A 177 -29.56 4.03 13.13
CA ALA A 177 -28.62 2.92 13.08
C ALA A 177 -27.24 3.32 12.48
N LYS A 178 -27.18 4.45 11.78
CA LYS A 178 -26.00 5.08 11.19
C LYS A 178 -26.03 6.59 11.47
N GLN A 179 -25.00 7.32 10.99
CA GLN A 179 -24.93 8.77 11.18
C GLN A 179 -26.15 9.51 10.62
N VAL A 180 -26.68 9.05 9.50
CA VAL A 180 -27.87 9.65 8.86
C VAL A 180 -28.96 8.58 8.71
N SER A 181 -30.20 8.88 9.14
CA SER A 181 -31.36 7.98 9.07
C SER A 181 -32.22 8.28 7.85
N GLY A 182 -32.77 7.22 7.25
CA GLY A 182 -33.88 7.33 6.31
C GLY A 182 -35.26 7.40 7.01
N ASP A 183 -35.33 6.81 8.20
CA ASP A 183 -36.53 6.77 8.99
C ASP A 183 -36.80 8.09 9.69
N TYR A 184 -38.04 8.52 9.72
CA TYR A 184 -38.45 9.67 10.50
C TYR A 184 -39.86 9.56 10.97
N PHE A 185 -40.18 10.26 12.04
CA PHE A 185 -41.52 10.58 12.47
C PHE A 185 -41.66 12.08 12.62
N ASP A 186 -42.88 12.57 12.46
CA ASP A 186 -43.19 13.96 12.70
C ASP A 186 -44.65 14.09 13.12
N TYR A 187 -45.00 15.13 13.87
CA TYR A 187 -46.33 15.43 14.25
C TYR A 187 -46.53 16.93 14.47
N LEU A 188 -47.75 17.39 14.30
CA LEU A 188 -48.11 18.76 14.62
C LEU A 188 -49.59 18.80 15.07
N THR A 189 -49.89 19.77 15.95
CA THR A 189 -51.22 20.08 16.34
C THR A 189 -51.75 21.25 15.50
N ARG A 190 -52.90 21.08 14.85
CA ARG A 190 -53.59 22.14 14.09
C ARG A 190 -54.31 23.08 15.03
N GLU A 191 -54.79 24.22 14.48
CA GLU A 191 -55.56 25.22 15.18
C GLU A 191 -56.92 24.68 15.67
N ASP A 192 -57.48 23.67 14.98
CA ASP A 192 -58.70 22.97 15.35
C ASP A 192 -58.51 21.94 16.48
N GLY A 193 -57.29 21.80 17.01
CA GLY A 193 -56.93 20.83 18.04
C GLY A 193 -56.63 19.44 17.51
N CYS A 194 -56.73 19.19 16.21
CA CYS A 194 -56.45 17.91 15.60
C CYS A 194 -54.93 17.66 15.55
N ILE A 195 -54.47 16.49 16.00
CA ILE A 195 -53.08 16.06 15.90
C ILE A 195 -52.89 15.26 14.62
N ILE A 196 -51.99 15.69 13.77
CA ILE A 196 -51.57 14.95 12.58
C ILE A 196 -50.17 14.46 12.78
N PHE A 197 -49.95 13.17 12.53
CA PHE A 197 -48.62 12.58 12.60
C PHE A 197 -48.26 11.80 11.33
N THR A 198 -46.99 11.59 11.12
CA THR A 198 -46.41 10.75 10.04
C THR A 198 -45.29 9.90 10.58
N LEU A 199 -45.21 8.68 10.08
CA LEU A 199 -44.11 7.77 10.26
C LEU A 199 -43.69 7.29 8.86
N ALA A 200 -42.46 7.46 8.49
CA ALA A 200 -41.97 7.09 7.15
C ALA A 200 -40.58 6.46 7.19
N ASP A 201 -40.39 5.51 6.30
CA ASP A 201 -39.12 4.87 6.01
C ASP A 201 -38.73 5.13 4.55
N VAL A 202 -37.54 5.74 4.34
CA VAL A 202 -37.01 5.99 3.01
C VAL A 202 -36.06 4.85 2.63
N SER A 203 -36.43 4.12 1.60
CA SER A 203 -35.60 3.04 1.07
C SER A 203 -34.19 3.52 0.68
N GLY A 204 -33.14 2.77 1.11
CA GLY A 204 -31.76 3.10 0.90
C GLY A 204 -31.01 3.33 2.22
N LYS A 205 -29.74 3.69 2.12
CA LYS A 205 -28.87 3.91 3.31
C LYS A 205 -27.93 5.08 3.07
N GLY A 206 -27.64 5.84 4.13
CA GLY A 206 -26.68 6.92 4.11
C GLY A 206 -27.25 8.27 3.67
N ALA A 207 -26.43 9.16 3.13
CA ALA A 207 -26.77 10.56 2.86
C ALA A 207 -27.98 10.73 1.91
N ALA A 208 -28.14 9.87 0.92
CA ALA A 208 -29.25 9.97 -0.03
C ALA A 208 -30.61 9.74 0.62
N SER A 209 -30.75 8.70 1.47
CA SER A 209 -31.99 8.45 2.23
C SER A 209 -32.26 9.56 3.24
N GLY A 210 -31.22 10.10 3.90
CA GLY A 210 -31.35 11.21 4.80
C GLY A 210 -31.82 12.52 4.13
N LEU A 211 -31.36 12.81 2.92
CA LEU A 211 -31.84 13.96 2.14
C LEU A 211 -33.33 13.82 1.74
N MET A 212 -33.71 12.61 1.32
CA MET A 212 -35.12 12.33 0.99
C MET A 212 -36.03 12.40 2.22
N MET A 213 -35.57 11.89 3.36
CA MET A 213 -36.26 12.05 4.64
C MET A 213 -36.46 13.54 4.98
N SER A 214 -35.39 14.35 4.89
CA SER A 214 -35.44 15.78 5.18
C SER A 214 -36.48 16.51 4.27
N LYS A 215 -36.51 16.14 3.00
CA LYS A 215 -37.50 16.64 2.06
C LYS A 215 -38.91 16.20 2.46
N GLY A 216 -39.11 14.92 2.76
CA GLY A 216 -40.40 14.35 3.17
C GLY A 216 -40.97 15.03 4.43
N SER A 217 -40.13 15.17 5.47
CA SER A 217 -40.49 15.86 6.71
C SER A 217 -40.88 17.33 6.47
N SER A 218 -40.09 18.04 5.68
CA SER A 218 -40.38 19.46 5.36
C SER A 218 -41.67 19.64 4.60
N LEU A 219 -41.95 18.80 3.59
CA LEU A 219 -43.18 18.83 2.82
C LEU A 219 -44.38 18.44 3.69
N PHE A 220 -44.22 17.42 4.54
CA PHE A 220 -45.26 17.06 5.48
C PHE A 220 -45.65 18.26 6.36
N ARG A 221 -44.72 18.96 6.98
CA ARG A 221 -44.99 20.14 7.82
C ARG A 221 -45.68 21.26 7.07
N ILE A 222 -45.30 21.50 5.81
CA ILE A 222 -45.92 22.53 4.96
C ILE A 222 -47.37 22.19 4.67
N PHE A 223 -47.66 20.94 4.25
CA PHE A 223 -49.01 20.54 3.86
C PHE A 223 -49.92 20.29 5.06
N ALA A 224 -49.38 19.77 6.17
CA ALA A 224 -50.15 19.50 7.37
C ALA A 224 -50.64 20.80 8.08
N LYS A 225 -49.90 21.92 7.91
CA LYS A 225 -50.37 23.25 8.40
C LYS A 225 -51.54 23.82 7.57
N GLN A 226 -51.72 23.35 6.35
CA GLN A 226 -52.82 23.78 5.52
C GLN A 226 -54.10 23.04 5.96
N ASN A 227 -55.23 23.71 5.90
CA ASN A 227 -56.51 23.11 6.32
C ASN A 227 -57.07 22.18 5.24
N MET A 228 -56.33 21.09 4.95
CA MET A 228 -56.63 20.08 3.93
C MET A 228 -56.95 18.73 4.56
N SER A 229 -57.72 17.91 3.82
CA SER A 229 -57.90 16.51 4.20
C SER A 229 -56.62 15.72 4.13
N LEU A 230 -56.49 14.68 4.95
CA LEU A 230 -55.30 13.80 4.96
C LEU A 230 -55.03 13.18 3.59
N SER A 231 -56.09 12.79 2.85
CA SER A 231 -55.94 12.27 1.49
C SER A 231 -55.25 13.26 0.54
N ASN A 232 -55.61 14.55 0.63
CA ASN A 232 -55.02 15.59 -0.20
C ASN A 232 -53.57 15.87 0.19
N ILE A 233 -53.23 15.77 1.49
CA ILE A 233 -51.85 15.89 1.96
C ILE A 233 -51.00 14.78 1.35
N ILE A 234 -51.46 13.52 1.42
CA ILE A 234 -50.73 12.37 0.86
C ILE A 234 -50.57 12.49 -0.65
N ILE A 235 -51.62 12.88 -1.38
CA ILE A 235 -51.55 13.05 -2.84
C ILE A 235 -50.53 14.12 -3.21
N LYS A 236 -50.55 15.28 -2.56
CA LYS A 236 -49.58 16.35 -2.83
C LYS A 236 -48.15 15.95 -2.46
N LEU A 237 -47.98 15.30 -1.32
CA LEU A 237 -46.68 14.82 -0.85
C LEU A 237 -46.08 13.80 -1.85
N ASN A 238 -46.89 12.85 -2.29
CA ASN A 238 -46.49 11.87 -3.29
C ASN A 238 -46.12 12.52 -4.62
N HIS A 239 -46.92 13.50 -5.09
CA HIS A 239 -46.64 14.24 -6.33
C HIS A 239 -45.29 14.95 -6.27
N GLU A 240 -45.05 15.73 -5.20
CA GLU A 240 -43.80 16.49 -5.02
C GLU A 240 -42.55 15.60 -4.89
N ILE A 241 -42.69 14.46 -4.22
CA ILE A 241 -41.60 13.49 -4.09
C ILE A 241 -41.29 12.81 -5.43
N CYS A 242 -42.35 12.35 -6.14
CA CYS A 242 -42.16 11.69 -7.44
C CYS A 242 -41.60 12.63 -8.52
N GLU A 243 -42.10 13.87 -8.59
CA GLU A 243 -41.65 14.84 -9.58
C GLU A 243 -40.15 15.17 -9.43
N SER A 244 -39.66 15.27 -8.21
CA SER A 244 -38.23 15.55 -7.93
C SER A 244 -37.31 14.34 -8.14
N THR A 245 -37.84 13.12 -8.08
CA THR A 245 -37.04 11.90 -8.30
C THR A 245 -36.99 11.49 -9.75
N SER A 246 -37.99 11.86 -10.57
CA SER A 246 -38.02 11.50 -11.99
C SER A 246 -37.05 12.29 -12.87
N SER A 247 -36.54 13.42 -12.41
CA SER A 247 -35.57 14.24 -13.19
C SER A 247 -34.12 13.85 -13.04
N GLY A 248 -33.75 12.94 -12.15
CA GLY A 248 -32.35 12.70 -11.75
C GLY A 248 -31.74 11.33 -11.99
N ASP A 249 -32.48 10.24 -12.04
CA ASP A 249 -31.90 8.93 -12.36
C ASP A 249 -32.96 7.83 -12.47
N ARG A 250 -33.08 7.22 -13.67
CA ARG A 250 -34.03 6.10 -13.89
C ARG A 250 -33.62 4.80 -13.22
N LYS A 251 -32.63 4.77 -12.36
CA LYS A 251 -32.09 3.53 -11.78
C LYS A 251 -32.21 3.35 -10.26
N SER A 252 -32.62 4.34 -9.47
CA SER A 252 -32.38 4.20 -8.04
C SER A 252 -33.47 4.66 -7.07
N THR A 253 -34.69 4.86 -7.40
CA THR A 253 -35.64 5.12 -6.30
C THR A 253 -37.03 4.66 -6.62
N ARG A 254 -37.34 3.40 -6.37
CA ARG A 254 -38.69 3.01 -6.03
C ARG A 254 -38.91 3.40 -4.57
N LEU A 255 -39.57 4.52 -4.32
CA LEU A 255 -40.22 4.75 -3.05
C LEU A 255 -41.31 3.67 -2.88
N ASN A 256 -41.06 2.72 -1.99
CA ASN A 256 -42.06 1.76 -1.60
C ASN A 256 -42.99 2.48 -0.60
N SER A 257 -44.02 3.14 -1.12
CA SER A 257 -45.04 3.87 -0.34
C SER A 257 -46.03 2.93 0.38
N SER A 258 -45.64 1.68 0.66
CA SER A 258 -46.54 0.67 1.17
C SER A 258 -46.76 0.68 2.70
N HIS A 259 -46.16 1.60 3.45
CA HIS A 259 -46.40 1.71 4.89
C HIS A 259 -46.46 3.18 5.36
N SER A 260 -47.44 3.92 4.92
CA SER A 260 -47.92 5.08 5.67
C SER A 260 -49.23 4.69 6.36
N GLU A 261 -49.14 4.16 7.55
CA GLU A 261 -50.32 4.08 8.42
C GLU A 261 -50.59 5.46 8.99
N ILE A 262 -51.69 6.04 8.59
CA ILE A 262 -52.25 7.24 9.18
C ILE A 262 -53.44 6.77 10.04
N SER A 263 -53.22 6.80 11.35
CA SER A 263 -54.28 6.45 12.32
C SER A 263 -54.96 7.70 12.86
N TYR A 264 -56.23 7.67 13.00
CA TYR A 264 -57.05 8.71 13.64
C TYR A 264 -57.21 8.38 15.13
N ALA A 265 -57.06 9.38 15.98
CA ALA A 265 -57.63 9.39 17.31
C ALA A 265 -58.63 10.52 17.43
#